data_f310bf3312d86465d37ee151253fc7d8
#
_entry.id   f310bf3312d86465d37ee151253fc7d8
#
_cell.length_a   1.000
_cell.length_b   1.000
_cell.length_c   1.000
_cell.angle_alpha   90.00
_cell.angle_beta   90.00
_cell.angle_gamma   90.00
#
_symmetry.space_group_name_H-M   'P 1'
#
loop_
_entity.id
_entity.type
_entity.pdbx_description
1 polymer ?
#
loop_
_entity_poly.entity_id
_entity_poly.type
_entity_poly.pdbx_seq_one_letter_code
_entity_poly.pdbx_strand_id
1 'polypeptide(L)'
;MAIAAVQHIRRMRGGAQAHLMRASDGHYYVVKFKNNPQHIRVLANEFLATRLAERLGLPVPAVEIVEVGKWLIDNTPELRMQQAGVETPCHDGLQFGAR
;
A
#
# COMPACT_ATOMS: atom_id res chain seq x y z
N MET A 1 7.40 -6.01 12.35
CA MET A 1 7.70 -7.02 11.31
C MET A 1 6.76 -6.80 10.13
N ALA A 2 7.28 -6.84 8.93
CA ALA A 2 6.46 -6.64 7.73
C ALA A 2 5.64 -7.89 7.44
N ILE A 3 4.43 -7.66 6.90
CA ILE A 3 3.52 -8.72 6.46
C ILE A 3 3.65 -8.79 4.94
N ALA A 4 3.69 -9.99 4.38
CA ALA A 4 3.86 -10.15 2.94
C ALA A 4 2.52 -10.11 2.21
N ALA A 5 2.43 -9.36 1.10
CA ALA A 5 1.32 -9.44 0.18
C ALA A 5 1.42 -10.75 -0.61
N VAL A 6 0.32 -11.50 -0.66
CA VAL A 6 0.30 -12.81 -1.33
C VAL A 6 -0.60 -12.85 -2.55
N GLN A 7 -1.54 -11.89 -2.67
CA GLN A 7 -2.47 -11.87 -3.79
C GLN A 7 -2.96 -10.46 -4.05
N HIS A 8 -2.93 -10.04 -5.32
CA HIS A 8 -3.55 -8.79 -5.76
C HIS A 8 -5.03 -9.05 -6.04
N ILE A 9 -5.91 -8.18 -5.50
CA ILE A 9 -7.36 -8.30 -5.72
C ILE A 9 -7.82 -7.32 -6.79
N ARG A 10 -7.63 -6.01 -6.57
CA ARG A 10 -8.01 -5.00 -7.55
C ARG A 10 -7.35 -3.65 -7.28
N ARG A 11 -7.32 -2.82 -8.31
CA ARG A 11 -6.91 -1.43 -8.18
C ARG A 11 -8.04 -0.62 -7.55
N MET A 12 -7.70 0.25 -6.61
CA MET A 12 -8.64 1.19 -6.02
C MET A 12 -8.64 2.50 -6.80
N ARG A 13 -9.74 3.25 -6.74
CA ARG A 13 -9.81 4.59 -7.33
C ARG A 13 -9.14 5.61 -6.41
N GLY A 14 -8.60 6.68 -7.00
CA GLY A 14 -8.03 7.79 -6.25
C GLY A 14 -6.64 8.17 -6.71
N GLY A 15 -6.17 9.36 -6.28
CA GLY A 15 -4.89 9.91 -6.69
C GLY A 15 -3.68 9.12 -6.19
N ALA A 16 -3.80 8.39 -5.10
CA ALA A 16 -2.73 7.55 -4.58
C ALA A 16 -2.59 6.22 -5.34
N GLN A 17 -3.57 5.88 -6.18
CA GLN A 17 -3.56 4.66 -6.98
C GLN A 17 -3.27 3.42 -6.13
N ALA A 18 -4.00 3.27 -5.02
CA ALA A 18 -3.83 2.16 -4.10
C ALA A 18 -4.40 0.86 -4.68
N HIS A 19 -3.97 -0.25 -4.11
CA HIS A 19 -4.41 -1.59 -4.53
C HIS A 19 -4.92 -2.39 -3.34
N LEU A 20 -6.02 -3.10 -3.52
CA LEU A 20 -6.51 -4.04 -2.52
C LEU A 20 -5.75 -5.35 -2.66
N MET A 21 -5.16 -5.82 -1.58
CA MET A 21 -4.36 -7.04 -1.58
C MET A 21 -4.71 -7.89 -0.37
N ARG A 22 -4.54 -9.21 -0.52
CA ARG A 22 -4.58 -10.15 0.60
C ARG A 22 -3.15 -10.40 1.06
N ALA A 23 -2.94 -10.36 2.37
CA ALA A 23 -1.63 -10.55 2.96
C ALA A 23 -1.50 -11.91 3.64
N SER A 24 -0.27 -12.25 4.01
CA SER A 24 0.08 -13.54 4.62
C SER A 24 -0.58 -13.79 5.98
N ASP A 25 -1.05 -12.73 6.65
CA ASP A 25 -1.78 -12.84 7.91
C ASP A 25 -3.26 -13.16 7.71
N GLY A 26 -3.72 -13.32 6.47
CA GLY A 26 -5.11 -13.61 6.15
C GLY A 26 -6.02 -12.38 6.04
N HIS A 27 -5.51 -11.20 6.34
CA HIS A 27 -6.28 -9.95 6.24
C HIS A 27 -6.11 -9.28 4.89
N TYR A 28 -7.05 -8.40 4.56
CA TYR A 28 -7.00 -7.59 3.35
C TYR A 28 -6.51 -6.20 3.70
N TYR A 29 -5.69 -5.64 2.81
CA TYR A 29 -5.09 -4.32 2.99
C TYR A 29 -5.26 -3.48 1.74
N VAL A 30 -5.55 -2.20 1.93
CA VAL A 30 -5.42 -1.20 0.87
C VAL A 30 -3.97 -0.74 0.90
N VAL A 31 -3.19 -1.11 -0.11
CA VAL A 31 -1.74 -0.90 -0.15
C VAL A 31 -1.44 0.32 -1.02
N LYS A 32 -0.75 1.29 -0.44
CA LYS A 32 -0.24 2.47 -1.15
C LYS A 32 1.25 2.29 -1.35
N PHE A 33 1.67 2.37 -2.61
CA PHE A 33 3.09 2.18 -2.96
C PHE A 33 3.87 3.46 -2.74
N LYS A 34 5.15 3.31 -2.35
CA LYS A 34 6.05 4.44 -2.11
C LYS A 34 6.31 5.29 -3.35
N ASN A 35 6.12 4.74 -4.56
CA ASN A 35 6.26 5.47 -5.82
C ASN A 35 4.91 5.94 -6.40
N ASN A 36 3.85 6.04 -5.58
CA ASN A 36 2.57 6.58 -6.05
C ASN A 36 2.70 8.09 -6.35
N PRO A 37 1.71 8.68 -7.07
CA PRO A 37 1.78 10.10 -7.42
C PRO A 37 1.84 11.07 -6.23
N GLN A 38 1.33 10.66 -5.06
CA GLN A 38 1.50 11.42 -3.83
C GLN A 38 2.91 11.22 -3.30
N HIS A 39 3.46 12.25 -2.67
CA HIS A 39 4.81 12.17 -2.14
C HIS A 39 4.90 11.18 -0.96
N ILE A 40 6.03 10.47 -0.85
CA ILE A 40 6.27 9.50 0.22
C ILE A 40 6.10 10.12 1.62
N ARG A 41 6.36 11.41 1.78
CA ARG A 41 6.13 12.13 3.05
C ARG A 41 4.66 12.07 3.47
N VAL A 42 3.73 12.12 2.52
CA VAL A 42 2.30 12.02 2.82
C VAL A 42 2.00 10.67 3.44
N LEU A 43 2.56 9.59 2.87
CA LEU A 43 2.37 8.23 3.40
C LEU A 43 2.99 8.07 4.78
N ALA A 44 4.19 8.62 5.00
CA ALA A 44 4.85 8.57 6.29
C ALA A 44 4.03 9.32 7.35
N ASN A 45 3.52 10.51 7.00
CA ASN A 45 2.69 11.29 7.92
C ASN A 45 1.38 10.58 8.24
N GLU A 46 0.72 9.97 7.27
CA GLU A 46 -0.50 9.19 7.48
C GLU A 46 -0.22 8.02 8.44
N PHE A 47 0.88 7.31 8.23
CA PHE A 47 1.26 6.18 9.06
C PHE A 47 1.48 6.62 10.52
N LEU A 48 2.27 7.68 10.72
CA LEU A 48 2.56 8.21 12.05
C LEU A 48 1.30 8.72 12.74
N ALA A 49 0.46 9.47 12.03
CA ALA A 49 -0.79 10.00 12.58
C ALA A 49 -1.73 8.87 13.01
N THR A 50 -1.83 7.81 12.19
CA THR A 50 -2.68 6.66 12.51
C THR A 50 -2.15 5.91 13.74
N ARG A 51 -0.83 5.70 13.82
CA ARG A 51 -0.23 5.06 15.00
C ARG A 51 -0.45 5.87 16.27
N LEU A 52 -0.34 7.19 16.19
CA LEU A 52 -0.62 8.07 17.34
C LEU A 52 -2.09 7.98 17.74
N ALA A 53 -3.01 8.00 16.78
CA ALA A 53 -4.43 7.89 17.06
C ALA A 53 -4.77 6.56 17.74
N GLU A 54 -4.16 5.46 17.31
CA GLU A 54 -4.32 4.16 17.98
C GLU A 54 -3.89 4.22 19.44
N ARG A 55 -2.76 4.84 19.71
CA ARG A 55 -2.25 5.00 21.09
C ARG A 55 -3.17 5.84 21.96
N LEU A 56 -3.88 6.79 21.37
CA LEU A 56 -4.85 7.63 22.07
C LEU A 56 -6.22 6.96 22.20
N GLY A 57 -6.37 5.74 21.70
CA GLY A 57 -7.62 5.01 21.78
C GLY A 57 -8.69 5.46 20.79
N LEU A 58 -8.31 6.20 19.76
CA LEU A 58 -9.24 6.66 18.74
C LEU A 58 -9.55 5.53 17.75
N PRO A 59 -10.81 5.45 17.23
CA PRO A 59 -11.17 4.43 16.26
C PRO A 59 -10.58 4.76 14.89
N VAL A 60 -9.55 4.02 14.50
CA VAL A 60 -8.88 4.18 13.20
C VAL A 60 -8.63 2.80 12.60
N PRO A 61 -8.52 2.70 11.25
CA PRO A 61 -8.13 1.44 10.62
C PRO A 61 -6.73 1.03 11.06
N ALA A 62 -6.51 -0.27 11.21
CA ALA A 62 -5.18 -0.78 11.51
C ALA A 62 -4.26 -0.54 10.31
N VAL A 63 -3.04 -0.06 10.56
CA VAL A 63 -2.04 0.14 9.52
C VAL A 63 -0.85 -0.78 9.78
N GLU A 64 -0.27 -1.26 8.70
CA GLU A 64 0.88 -2.16 8.73
C GLU A 64 1.83 -1.85 7.59
N ILE A 65 3.09 -2.26 7.76
CA ILE A 65 4.03 -2.28 6.65
C ILE A 65 3.83 -3.60 5.91
N VAL A 66 3.54 -3.50 4.63
CA VAL A 66 3.27 -4.67 3.78
C VAL A 66 4.40 -4.81 2.78
N GLU A 67 5.04 -5.97 2.76
CA GLU A 67 6.06 -6.27 1.77
C GLU A 67 5.41 -6.81 0.51
N VAL A 68 5.67 -6.16 -0.62
CA VAL A 68 5.20 -6.59 -1.94
C VAL A 68 6.41 -7.01 -2.75
N GLY A 69 6.51 -8.30 -3.04
CA GLY A 69 7.66 -8.86 -3.73
C GLY A 69 7.65 -8.56 -5.23
N LYS A 70 8.84 -8.59 -5.81
CA LYS A 70 9.01 -8.34 -7.25
C LYS A 70 8.21 -9.32 -8.10
N TRP A 71 8.14 -10.59 -7.68
CA TRP A 71 7.39 -11.61 -8.41
C TRP A 71 5.91 -11.22 -8.58
N LEU A 72 5.29 -10.75 -7.50
CA LEU A 72 3.88 -10.34 -7.53
C LEU A 72 3.68 -9.17 -8.49
N ILE A 73 4.58 -8.18 -8.44
CA ILE A 73 4.51 -7.02 -9.32
C ILE A 73 4.70 -7.42 -10.78
N ASP A 74 5.68 -8.25 -11.07
CA ASP A 74 5.99 -8.68 -12.44
C ASP A 74 4.85 -9.52 -13.04
N ASN A 75 4.11 -10.24 -12.21
CA ASN A 75 3.03 -11.14 -12.64
C ASN A 75 1.63 -10.55 -12.47
N THR A 76 1.52 -9.28 -12.11
CA THR A 76 0.23 -8.60 -11.94
C THR A 76 0.22 -7.33 -12.78
N PRO A 77 -0.37 -7.36 -13.99
CA PRO A 77 -0.34 -6.20 -14.90
C PRO A 77 -0.94 -4.92 -14.31
N GLU A 78 -1.89 -5.03 -13.36
CA GLU A 78 -2.52 -3.86 -12.73
C GLU A 78 -1.60 -3.13 -11.76
N LEU A 79 -0.48 -3.73 -11.34
CA LEU A 79 0.45 -3.12 -10.38
C LEU A 79 1.40 -2.14 -11.10
N ARG A 80 0.81 -1.09 -11.63
CA ARG A 80 1.51 -0.02 -12.34
C ARG A 80 0.98 1.34 -11.88
N MET A 81 1.83 2.35 -11.96
CA MET A 81 1.49 3.73 -11.63
C MET A 81 1.42 4.56 -12.89
N GLN A 82 0.41 5.44 -12.98
CA GLN A 82 0.32 6.42 -14.05
C GLN A 82 0.62 7.80 -13.49
N GLN A 83 1.60 8.47 -14.08
CA GLN A 83 2.01 9.79 -13.65
C GLN A 83 2.42 10.60 -14.88
N ALA A 84 1.78 11.74 -15.09
CA ALA A 84 2.06 12.64 -16.21
C ALA A 84 2.00 11.92 -17.58
N GLY A 85 1.06 10.98 -17.75
CA GLY A 85 0.91 10.22 -18.98
C GLY A 85 1.89 9.06 -19.14
N VAL A 86 2.78 8.85 -18.19
CA VAL A 86 3.75 7.76 -18.20
C VAL A 86 3.30 6.66 -17.24
N GLU A 87 3.32 5.42 -17.71
CA GLU A 87 3.00 4.27 -16.89
C GLU A 87 4.29 3.55 -16.47
N THR A 88 4.48 3.38 -15.16
CA THR A 88 5.65 2.71 -14.61
C THR A 88 5.22 1.59 -13.66
N PRO A 89 6.02 0.51 -13.52
CA PRO A 89 5.71 -0.53 -12.53
C PRO A 89 5.74 0.05 -11.12
N CYS A 90 4.90 -0.51 -10.22
CA CYS A 90 5.02 -0.23 -8.80
C CYS A 90 6.37 -0.72 -8.30
N HIS A 91 6.94 -0.01 -7.32
CA HIS A 91 8.20 -0.43 -6.71
C HIS A 91 7.95 -1.58 -5.72
N ASP A 92 8.77 -2.62 -5.80
CA ASP A 92 8.72 -3.70 -4.83
C ASP A 92 9.30 -3.27 -3.46
N GLY A 93 9.13 -4.11 -2.46
CA GLY A 93 9.64 -3.88 -1.12
C GLY A 93 8.55 -3.48 -0.13
N LEU A 94 8.93 -2.67 0.87
CA LEU A 94 8.04 -2.29 1.96
C LEU A 94 7.10 -1.16 1.55
N GLN A 95 5.81 -1.36 1.76
CA GLN A 95 4.77 -0.42 1.38
C GLN A 95 3.85 -0.14 2.57
N PHE A 96 3.05 0.92 2.47
CA PHE A 96 2.05 1.29 3.47
C PHE A 96 0.76 0.53 3.21
N GLY A 97 0.24 -0.15 4.23
CA GLY A 97 -1.02 -0.89 4.13
C GLY A 97 -1.99 -0.49 5.23
N ALA A 98 -3.28 -0.33 4.87
CA ALA A 98 -4.36 -0.07 5.81
C ALA A 98 -5.45 -1.14 5.64
N ARG A 99 -5.91 -1.69 6.75
CA ARG A 99 -7.02 -2.66 6.73
C ARG A 99 -8.35 -2.01 6.51
#